data_105ea409e6b50c8570b560283ffeb035
#
_entry.id   105ea409e6b50c8570b560283ffeb035
#
_cell.length_a   1.000
_cell.length_b   1.000
_cell.length_c   1.000
_cell.angle_alpha   90.00
_cell.angle_beta   90.00
_cell.angle_gamma   90.00
#
_symmetry.space_group_name_H-M   'P 1'
#
loop_
_entity.id
_entity.type
_entity.pdbx_description
1 polymer ?
#
loop_
_entity_poly.entity_id
_entity_poly.type
_entity_poly.pdbx_seq_one_letter_code
_entity_poly.pdbx_strand_id
1 'polypeptide(L)'
;MKLIERRQYLDKLINVLGTPDIKVITGVRRSGKSKLLEAFRAYIESENPDCNIIQINFNLPDYDDLLTYRALYDYVNAHYVAGKENFVFIDEVQMCKDFEKAVNGLHASEKYDIYITGSNAFLLSSDLATLFTGRTFEIKVYPFSFREYMAVSYTHLRAHETGRNL
;
A
#
# COMPACT_ATOMS: atom_id res chain seq x y z
N MET A 1 -10.38 -11.50 -9.01
CA MET A 1 -11.10 -10.23 -8.92
C MET A 1 -10.39 -9.16 -9.71
N LYS A 2 -11.12 -8.48 -10.50
CA LYS A 2 -10.53 -7.45 -11.34
C LYS A 2 -10.21 -6.20 -10.55
N LEU A 3 -9.12 -5.54 -10.95
CA LEU A 3 -8.71 -4.29 -10.33
C LEU A 3 -9.73 -3.17 -10.50
N ILE A 4 -10.61 -3.32 -11.46
CA ILE A 4 -11.62 -2.32 -11.75
C ILE A 4 -12.56 -2.09 -10.57
N GLU A 5 -12.82 -3.13 -9.77
CA GLU A 5 -13.68 -3.00 -8.60
C GLU A 5 -12.98 -2.22 -7.49
N ARG A 6 -11.67 -2.04 -7.58
CA ARG A 6 -10.88 -1.29 -6.60
C ARG A 6 -10.42 0.06 -7.13
N ARG A 7 -10.99 0.49 -8.23
CA ARG A 7 -10.56 1.71 -8.91
C ARG A 7 -10.61 2.93 -7.99
N GLN A 8 -11.63 3.01 -7.15
CA GLN A 8 -11.76 4.15 -6.23
C GLN A 8 -10.58 4.26 -5.26
N TYR A 9 -10.06 3.12 -4.80
CA TYR A 9 -8.91 3.12 -3.89
C TYR A 9 -7.63 3.47 -4.65
N LEU A 10 -7.49 2.92 -5.86
CA LEU A 10 -6.34 3.22 -6.71
C LEU A 10 -6.28 4.72 -7.02
N ASP A 11 -7.42 5.31 -7.35
CA ASP A 11 -7.49 6.75 -7.63
C ASP A 11 -7.07 7.59 -6.43
N LYS A 12 -7.42 7.15 -5.21
CA LYS A 12 -6.98 7.85 -4.00
C LYS A 12 -5.47 7.83 -3.86
N LEU A 13 -4.83 6.69 -4.15
CA LEU A 13 -3.37 6.59 -4.12
C LEU A 13 -2.73 7.46 -5.19
N ILE A 14 -3.28 7.46 -6.39
CA ILE A 14 -2.77 8.27 -7.49
C ILE A 14 -2.85 9.76 -7.12
N ASN A 15 -3.93 10.17 -6.47
CA ASN A 15 -4.12 11.57 -6.09
C ASN A 15 -3.12 12.06 -5.04
N VAL A 16 -2.57 11.17 -4.24
CA VAL A 16 -1.59 11.54 -3.21
C VAL A 16 -0.17 11.16 -3.57
N LEU A 17 0.02 10.69 -4.80
CA LEU A 17 1.34 10.33 -5.30
C LEU A 17 2.29 11.53 -5.20
N GLY A 18 3.46 11.31 -4.62
CA GLY A 18 4.48 12.33 -4.50
C GLY A 18 4.28 13.34 -3.39
N THR A 19 3.17 13.26 -2.64
CA THR A 19 2.98 14.13 -1.47
C THR A 19 3.88 13.67 -0.33
N PRO A 20 4.22 14.56 0.61
CA PRO A 20 5.17 14.20 1.67
C PRO A 20 4.63 13.28 2.77
N ASP A 21 3.32 13.07 2.82
CA ASP A 21 2.73 12.22 3.86
C ASP A 21 3.10 10.76 3.70
N ILE A 22 3.17 10.04 4.82
CA ILE A 22 3.27 8.58 4.81
C ILE A 22 1.88 8.04 4.46
N LYS A 23 1.79 7.25 3.39
CA LYS A 23 0.50 6.70 2.95
C LYS A 23 0.28 5.36 3.63
N VAL A 24 -0.81 5.24 4.36
CA VAL A 24 -1.11 4.06 5.16
C VAL A 24 -2.39 3.42 4.63
N ILE A 25 -2.28 2.19 4.19
CA ILE A 25 -3.41 1.42 3.68
C ILE A 25 -3.81 0.42 4.75
N THR A 26 -4.98 0.63 5.34
CA THR A 26 -5.49 -0.22 6.42
C THR A 26 -6.71 -0.99 5.97
N GLY A 27 -6.98 -2.09 6.65
CA GLY A 27 -8.15 -2.92 6.37
C GLY A 27 -7.98 -4.28 7.01
N VAL A 28 -9.08 -5.02 7.13
CA VAL A 28 -9.03 -6.37 7.68
C VAL A 28 -8.24 -7.28 6.74
N ARG A 29 -7.83 -8.42 7.26
CA ARG A 29 -7.16 -9.43 6.43
C ARG A 29 -8.05 -9.78 5.23
N ARG A 30 -7.41 -9.99 4.09
CA ARG A 30 -8.07 -10.35 2.84
C ARG A 30 -9.01 -9.25 2.29
N SER A 31 -8.79 -8.02 2.72
CA SER A 31 -9.55 -6.89 2.16
C SER A 31 -9.00 -6.42 0.79
N GLY A 32 -7.89 -6.98 0.35
CA GLY A 32 -7.32 -6.64 -0.95
C GLY A 32 -6.22 -5.59 -0.90
N LYS A 33 -5.66 -5.30 0.29
CA LYS A 33 -4.60 -4.29 0.44
C LYS A 33 -3.38 -4.59 -0.43
N SER A 34 -2.92 -5.84 -0.42
CA SER A 34 -1.75 -6.25 -1.19
C SER A 34 -2.00 -6.13 -2.70
N LYS A 35 -3.19 -6.50 -3.15
CA LYS A 35 -3.57 -6.38 -4.56
C LYS A 35 -3.66 -4.93 -4.99
N LEU A 36 -4.15 -4.07 -4.11
CA LEU A 36 -4.19 -2.63 -4.37
C LEU A 36 -2.77 -2.09 -4.53
N LEU A 37 -1.87 -2.51 -3.66
CA LEU A 37 -0.48 -2.06 -3.72
C LEU A 37 0.21 -2.56 -5.00
N GLU A 38 -0.08 -3.79 -5.43
CA GLU A 38 0.42 -4.30 -6.71
C GLU A 38 -0.08 -3.46 -7.89
N ALA A 39 -1.37 -3.13 -7.88
CA ALA A 39 -1.95 -2.32 -8.95
C ALA A 39 -1.33 -0.92 -8.99
N PHE A 40 -1.10 -0.35 -7.83
CA PHE A 40 -0.49 0.97 -7.73
C PHE A 40 0.96 0.94 -8.21
N ARG A 41 1.70 -0.11 -7.85
CA ARG A 41 3.06 -0.30 -8.35
C ARG A 41 3.08 -0.37 -9.87
N ALA A 42 2.17 -1.15 -10.46
CA ALA A 42 2.08 -1.26 -11.92
C ALA A 42 1.82 0.11 -12.56
N TYR A 43 0.95 0.90 -11.94
CA TYR A 43 0.68 2.26 -12.41
C TYR A 43 1.93 3.13 -12.38
N ILE A 44 2.65 3.11 -11.25
CA ILE A 44 3.89 3.91 -11.11
C ILE A 44 4.92 3.49 -12.15
N GLU A 45 5.10 2.20 -12.35
CA GLU A 45 6.08 1.70 -13.32
C GLU A 45 5.72 2.09 -14.75
N SER A 46 4.43 2.16 -15.06
CA SER A 46 4.00 2.58 -16.39
C SER A 46 4.21 4.08 -16.63
N GLU A 47 4.03 4.89 -15.59
CA GLU A 47 4.15 6.35 -15.70
C GLU A 47 5.58 6.83 -15.54
N ASN A 48 6.39 6.10 -14.79
CA ASN A 48 7.77 6.46 -14.53
C ASN A 48 8.65 5.21 -14.56
N PRO A 49 8.98 4.69 -15.76
CA PRO A 49 9.76 3.46 -15.87
C PRO A 49 11.16 3.55 -15.26
N ASP A 50 11.64 4.75 -15.03
CA ASP A 50 12.99 4.98 -14.50
C ASP A 50 13.03 5.12 -12.99
N CYS A 51 11.91 4.94 -12.30
CA CYS A 51 11.88 5.04 -10.85
C CYS A 51 12.51 3.83 -10.17
N ASN A 52 12.86 4.01 -8.90
CA ASN A 52 13.34 2.92 -8.07
C ASN A 52 12.25 2.51 -7.10
N ILE A 53 11.90 1.22 -7.06
CA ILE A 53 10.89 0.71 -6.16
C ILE A 53 11.54 -0.27 -5.20
N ILE A 54 11.41 0.03 -3.90
CA ILE A 54 11.91 -0.81 -2.82
C ILE A 54 10.69 -1.45 -2.18
N GLN A 55 10.53 -2.76 -2.35
CA GLN A 55 9.35 -3.47 -1.88
C GLN A 55 9.72 -4.51 -0.84
N ILE A 56 8.96 -4.52 0.25
CA ILE A 56 9.13 -5.46 1.35
C ILE A 56 7.75 -6.01 1.69
N ASN A 57 7.64 -7.34 1.73
CA ASN A 57 6.38 -8.01 2.05
C ASN A 57 6.61 -8.97 3.20
N PHE A 58 6.19 -8.57 4.40
CA PHE A 58 6.40 -9.38 5.60
C PHE A 58 5.55 -10.65 5.66
N ASN A 59 4.69 -10.87 4.68
CA ASN A 59 4.02 -12.17 4.53
C ASN A 59 4.94 -13.23 3.94
N LEU A 60 6.08 -12.82 3.38
CA LEU A 60 7.01 -13.74 2.73
C LEU A 60 8.24 -13.99 3.62
N PRO A 61 8.67 -15.24 3.74
CA PRO A 61 9.86 -15.57 4.54
C PRO A 61 11.15 -14.92 4.02
N ASP A 62 11.14 -14.48 2.75
CA ASP A 62 12.26 -13.77 2.14
C ASP A 62 12.69 -12.53 2.95
N TYR A 63 11.77 -11.98 3.75
CA TYR A 63 12.00 -10.76 4.49
C TYR A 63 12.07 -10.97 6.00
N ASP A 64 12.22 -12.23 6.44
CA ASP A 64 12.28 -12.55 7.88
C ASP A 64 13.46 -11.86 8.58
N ASP A 65 14.52 -11.55 7.83
CA ASP A 65 15.68 -10.86 8.40
C ASP A 65 15.41 -9.39 8.68
N LEU A 66 14.27 -8.85 8.24
CA LEU A 66 13.94 -7.44 8.37
C LEU A 66 12.89 -7.17 9.44
N LEU A 67 12.68 -8.11 10.38
CA LEU A 67 11.62 -8.00 11.38
C LEU A 67 11.96 -7.04 12.54
N THR A 68 13.12 -6.40 12.52
CA THR A 68 13.47 -5.34 13.46
C THR A 68 13.53 -4.01 12.72
N TYR A 69 13.24 -2.92 13.44
CA TYR A 69 13.24 -1.62 12.78
C TYR A 69 14.61 -1.26 12.22
N ARG A 70 15.68 -1.65 12.88
CA ARG A 70 17.03 -1.32 12.40
C ARG A 70 17.34 -2.03 11.10
N ALA A 71 17.02 -3.31 11.01
CA ALA A 71 17.24 -4.08 9.80
C ALA A 71 16.40 -3.53 8.64
N LEU A 72 15.15 -3.17 8.92
CA LEU A 72 14.26 -2.58 7.91
C LEU A 72 14.81 -1.24 7.42
N TYR A 73 15.20 -0.39 8.33
CA TYR A 73 15.74 0.93 8.01
C TYR A 73 17.00 0.80 7.14
N ASP A 74 17.92 -0.05 7.55
CA ASP A 74 19.18 -0.25 6.83
C ASP A 74 18.96 -0.84 5.44
N TYR A 75 18.02 -1.78 5.32
CA TYR A 75 17.68 -2.39 4.03
C TYR A 75 17.19 -1.35 3.03
N VAL A 76 16.24 -0.52 3.45
CA VAL A 76 15.69 0.50 2.57
C VAL A 76 16.78 1.47 2.12
N ASN A 77 17.60 1.95 3.06
CA ASN A 77 18.66 2.88 2.74
C ASN A 77 19.74 2.26 1.83
N ALA A 78 19.97 0.95 1.95
CA ALA A 78 20.91 0.25 1.08
C ALA A 78 20.41 0.16 -0.36
N HIS A 79 19.11 0.26 -0.57
CA HIS A 79 18.49 0.16 -1.89
C HIS A 79 18.11 1.51 -2.49
N TYR A 80 18.46 2.59 -1.81
CA TYR A 80 18.22 3.94 -2.32
C TYR A 80 19.07 4.20 -3.56
N VAL A 81 18.47 4.80 -4.58
CA VAL A 81 19.18 5.18 -5.80
C VAL A 81 19.10 6.69 -5.97
N ALA A 82 20.25 7.36 -5.87
CA ALA A 82 20.31 8.81 -6.03
C ALA A 82 19.95 9.20 -7.47
N GLY A 83 19.24 10.32 -7.61
CA GLY A 83 18.84 10.82 -8.92
C GLY A 83 17.58 10.21 -9.48
N LYS A 84 16.95 9.29 -8.75
CA LYS A 84 15.66 8.69 -9.13
C LYS A 84 14.62 8.96 -8.07
N GLU A 85 13.35 8.84 -8.46
CA GLU A 85 12.28 8.81 -7.47
C GLU A 85 12.31 7.45 -6.80
N ASN A 86 12.35 7.44 -5.48
CA ASN A 86 12.43 6.20 -4.70
C ASN A 86 11.11 5.99 -3.96
N PHE A 87 10.42 4.91 -4.32
CA PHE A 87 9.18 4.51 -3.69
C PHE A 87 9.43 3.34 -2.75
N VAL A 88 8.85 3.41 -1.56
CA VAL A 88 8.99 2.34 -0.56
C VAL A 88 7.61 1.74 -0.32
N PHE A 89 7.49 0.44 -0.54
CA PHE A 89 6.26 -0.31 -0.29
C PHE A 89 6.54 -1.36 0.77
N ILE A 90 5.86 -1.24 1.92
CA ILE A 90 6.02 -2.19 3.02
C ILE A 90 4.65 -2.80 3.33
N ASP A 91 4.49 -4.07 2.99
CA ASP A 91 3.25 -4.81 3.20
C ASP A 91 3.28 -5.51 4.56
N GLU A 92 2.19 -5.39 5.31
CA GLU A 92 2.04 -5.93 6.67
C GLU A 92 3.13 -5.40 7.61
N VAL A 93 3.25 -4.09 7.68
CA VAL A 93 4.32 -3.39 8.40
C VAL A 93 4.34 -3.70 9.90
N GLN A 94 3.17 -4.03 10.49
CA GLN A 94 3.09 -4.33 11.92
C GLN A 94 3.86 -5.59 12.32
N MET A 95 4.24 -6.42 11.36
CA MET A 95 5.06 -7.60 11.65
C MET A 95 6.48 -7.21 12.07
N CYS A 96 6.93 -6.03 11.69
CA CYS A 96 8.25 -5.53 12.07
C CYS A 96 8.16 -4.84 13.42
N LYS A 97 8.99 -5.29 14.37
CA LYS A 97 9.01 -4.69 15.71
C LYS A 97 9.51 -3.26 15.64
N ASP A 98 8.77 -2.36 16.30
CA ASP A 98 9.09 -0.93 16.34
C ASP A 98 9.18 -0.30 14.95
N PHE A 99 8.36 -0.78 14.03
CA PHE A 99 8.38 -0.31 12.64
C PHE A 99 8.28 1.20 12.51
N GLU A 100 7.60 1.88 13.44
CA GLU A 100 7.42 3.33 13.40
C GLU A 100 8.75 4.07 13.48
N LYS A 101 9.73 3.50 14.16
CA LYS A 101 11.06 4.11 14.22
C LYS A 101 11.74 4.12 12.85
N ALA A 102 11.62 3.01 12.12
CA ALA A 102 12.18 2.93 10.77
C ALA A 102 11.44 3.87 9.82
N VAL A 103 10.11 3.82 9.84
CA VAL A 103 9.29 4.61 8.91
C VAL A 103 9.49 6.11 9.16
N ASN A 104 9.49 6.53 10.43
CA ASN A 104 9.73 7.93 10.76
C ASN A 104 11.13 8.39 10.35
N GLY A 105 12.13 7.54 10.51
CA GLY A 105 13.49 7.86 10.08
C GLY A 105 13.59 8.01 8.57
N LEU A 106 12.97 7.11 7.83
CA LEU A 106 12.94 7.19 6.38
C LEU A 106 12.19 8.44 5.91
N HIS A 107 11.07 8.73 6.55
CA HIS A 107 10.26 9.90 6.22
C HIS A 107 11.04 11.20 6.48
N ALA A 108 11.77 11.26 7.58
CA ALA A 108 12.54 12.44 7.95
C ALA A 108 13.66 12.75 6.95
N SER A 109 14.14 11.73 6.24
CA SER A 109 15.21 11.92 5.24
C SER A 109 14.73 12.64 3.99
N GLU A 110 13.41 12.67 3.75
CA GLU A 110 12.78 13.29 2.58
C GLU A 110 13.26 12.72 1.25
N LYS A 111 13.69 11.45 1.25
CA LYS A 111 14.20 10.77 0.06
C LYS A 111 13.21 9.81 -0.57
N TYR A 112 12.15 9.47 0.15
CA TYR A 112 11.27 8.37 -0.23
C TYR A 112 9.82 8.78 -0.25
N ASP A 113 9.07 8.19 -1.16
CA ASP A 113 7.61 8.22 -1.14
C ASP A 113 7.16 6.89 -0.54
N ILE A 114 6.57 6.94 0.66
CA ILE A 114 6.38 5.76 1.52
C ILE A 114 4.93 5.31 1.56
N TYR A 115 4.70 4.02 1.29
CA TYR A 115 3.40 3.37 1.32
C TYR A 115 3.49 2.12 2.18
N ILE A 116 2.70 2.07 3.25
CA ILE A 116 2.68 0.92 4.14
C ILE A 116 1.28 0.35 4.24
N THR A 117 1.19 -0.95 4.47
CA THR A 117 -0.10 -1.61 4.71
C THR A 117 -0.08 -2.31 6.06
N GLY A 118 -1.26 -2.46 6.64
CA GLY A 118 -1.42 -3.23 7.85
C GLY A 118 -2.88 -3.48 8.15
N SER A 119 -3.16 -4.43 9.05
CA SER A 119 -4.53 -4.74 9.41
C SER A 119 -5.05 -3.76 10.46
N ASN A 120 -6.37 -3.55 10.48
CA ASN A 120 -7.04 -2.68 11.44
C ASN A 120 -6.78 -3.08 12.89
N ALA A 121 -6.51 -4.38 13.14
CA ALA A 121 -6.26 -4.85 14.49
C ALA A 121 -4.98 -4.26 15.08
N PHE A 122 -4.04 -3.86 14.24
CA PHE A 122 -2.73 -3.38 14.67
C PHE A 122 -2.49 -1.92 14.32
N LEU A 123 -3.19 -1.39 13.31
CA LEU A 123 -3.00 -0.01 12.86
C LEU A 123 -4.33 0.74 12.98
N LEU A 124 -4.69 1.10 14.21
CA LEU A 124 -5.87 1.92 14.46
C LEU A 124 -5.56 3.38 14.13
N SER A 125 -6.56 4.10 13.63
CA SER A 125 -6.39 5.50 13.23
C SER A 125 -5.83 6.38 14.34
N SER A 126 -6.26 6.14 15.59
CA SER A 126 -5.76 6.90 16.75
C SER A 126 -4.29 6.61 17.00
N ASP A 127 -3.86 5.37 16.77
CA ASP A 127 -2.46 4.99 16.96
C ASP A 127 -1.58 5.58 15.86
N LEU A 128 -2.08 5.61 14.63
CA LEU A 128 -1.35 6.21 13.52
C LEU A 128 -1.02 7.67 13.78
N ALA A 129 -1.98 8.43 14.30
CA ALA A 129 -1.76 9.85 14.61
C ALA A 129 -0.65 10.01 15.64
N THR A 130 -0.57 9.10 16.62
CA THR A 130 0.46 9.14 17.67
C THR A 130 1.81 8.66 17.14
N LEU A 131 1.83 7.50 16.45
CA LEU A 131 3.06 6.89 15.97
C LEU A 131 3.79 7.76 14.95
N PHE A 132 3.05 8.40 14.06
CA PHE A 132 3.61 9.16 12.95
C PHE A 132 3.42 10.66 13.06
N THR A 133 2.99 11.14 14.24
CA THR A 133 2.83 12.57 14.55
C THR A 133 1.98 13.32 13.52
N GLY A 134 0.90 12.69 13.07
CA GLY A 134 -0.06 13.32 12.15
C GLY A 134 0.42 13.44 10.70
N ARG A 135 1.52 12.83 10.34
CA ARG A 135 2.09 12.92 8.99
C ARG A 135 1.65 11.78 8.08
N THR A 136 0.39 11.37 8.22
CA THR A 136 -0.12 10.22 7.47
C THR A 136 -1.33 10.60 6.65
N PHE A 137 -1.48 9.88 5.54
CA PHE A 137 -2.72 9.85 4.76
C PHE A 137 -3.21 8.42 4.79
N GLU A 138 -4.36 8.20 5.41
CA GLU A 138 -4.89 6.85 5.59
C GLU A 138 -5.95 6.53 4.54
N ILE A 139 -5.83 5.34 3.95
CA ILE A 139 -6.83 4.78 3.06
C ILE A 139 -7.34 3.50 3.70
N LYS A 140 -8.64 3.49 4.06
CA LYS A 140 -9.28 2.32 4.65
C LYS A 140 -9.87 1.48 3.54
N VAL A 141 -9.43 0.24 3.44
CA VAL A 141 -9.90 -0.70 2.42
C VAL A 141 -10.87 -1.68 3.08
N TYR A 142 -12.05 -1.78 2.53
CA TYR A 142 -13.09 -2.68 3.02
C TYR A 142 -13.10 -3.95 2.15
N PRO A 143 -13.50 -5.11 2.71
CA PRO A 143 -13.45 -6.38 1.96
C PRO A 143 -14.23 -6.31 0.65
N PHE A 144 -15.45 -5.83 0.72
CA PHE A 144 -16.28 -5.51 -0.44
C PHE A 144 -17.35 -4.53 0.02
N SER A 145 -17.50 -3.43 -0.70
CA SER A 145 -18.68 -2.60 -0.55
C SER A 145 -19.85 -3.26 -1.29
N PHE A 146 -21.05 -2.90 -0.92
CA PHE A 146 -22.23 -3.35 -1.65
C PHE A 146 -22.11 -3.02 -3.14
N ARG A 147 -21.58 -1.86 -3.44
CA ARG A 147 -21.41 -1.40 -4.81
C ARG A 147 -20.47 -2.31 -5.59
N GLU A 148 -19.34 -2.72 -4.99
CA GLU A 148 -18.39 -3.62 -5.63
C GLU A 148 -19.02 -5.00 -5.86
N TYR A 149 -19.76 -5.48 -4.88
CA TYR A 149 -20.46 -6.75 -4.99
C TYR A 149 -21.42 -6.74 -6.18
N MET A 150 -22.22 -5.68 -6.31
CA MET A 150 -23.15 -5.55 -7.41
C MET A 150 -22.44 -5.50 -8.76
N ALA A 151 -21.30 -4.81 -8.84
CA ALA A 151 -20.53 -4.74 -10.08
C ALA A 151 -20.03 -6.12 -10.49
N VAL A 152 -19.54 -6.91 -9.56
CA VAL A 152 -19.06 -8.27 -9.82
C VAL A 152 -20.21 -9.17 -10.27
N SER A 153 -21.31 -9.12 -9.55
CA SER A 153 -22.51 -9.93 -9.88
C SER A 153 -23.06 -9.58 -11.26
N TYR A 154 -23.12 -8.30 -11.55
CA TYR A 154 -23.59 -7.82 -12.84
C TYR A 154 -22.69 -8.33 -13.98
N THR A 155 -21.41 -8.24 -13.84
CA THR A 155 -20.46 -8.70 -14.83
C THR A 155 -20.60 -10.21 -15.07
N HIS A 156 -20.77 -10.96 -14.01
CA HIS A 156 -20.95 -12.40 -14.08
C HIS A 156 -22.23 -12.76 -14.82
N LEU A 157 -23.33 -12.09 -14.51
CA LEU A 157 -24.61 -12.32 -15.19
C LEU A 157 -24.50 -12.02 -16.68
N ARG A 158 -23.83 -10.95 -17.05
CA ARG A 158 -23.64 -10.61 -18.45
C ARG A 158 -22.85 -11.68 -19.21
N ALA A 159 -21.91 -12.32 -18.56
CA ALA A 159 -21.16 -13.40 -19.17
C ALA A 159 -22.03 -14.61 -19.47
N HIS A 160 -23.07 -14.84 -18.64
CA HIS A 160 -24.00 -15.94 -18.85
C HIS A 160 -25.15 -15.57 -19.79
N GLU A 161 -25.54 -14.32 -19.83
CA GLU A 161 -26.65 -13.83 -20.64
C GLU A 161 -26.12 -13.15 -21.89
N THR A 162 -25.53 -13.92 -22.76
CA THR A 162 -24.92 -13.44 -23.98
C THR A 162 -25.86 -12.57 -24.79
N GLY A 163 -25.39 -11.38 -25.15
CA GLY A 163 -26.15 -10.46 -25.98
C GLY A 163 -27.19 -9.63 -25.25
N ARG A 164 -27.34 -9.80 -23.96
CA ARG A 164 -28.26 -9.00 -23.19
C ARG A 164 -27.63 -7.71 -22.74
N ASN A 165 -28.37 -6.62 -22.87
CA ASN A 165 -27.96 -5.30 -22.38
C ASN A 165 -28.69 -5.01 -21.08
N LEU A 166 -27.95 -4.79 -20.06
CA LEU A 166 -28.49 -4.49 -18.74
C LEU A 166 -28.11 -3.12 -18.25
#